data_9250addc20ce2e7ab665b4fca9449652
#
_entry.id   9250addc20ce2e7ab665b4fca9449652
#
_cell.length_a   1.000
_cell.length_b   1.000
_cell.length_c   1.000
_cell.angle_alpha   90.00
_cell.angle_beta   90.00
_cell.angle_gamma   90.00
#
_symmetry.space_group_name_H-M   'P 1'
#
loop_
_entity.id
_entity.type
_entity.pdbx_description
1 polymer ?
#
loop_
_entity_poly.entity_id
_entity_poly.type
_entity_poly.pdbx_seq_one_letter_code
_entity_poly.pdbx_strand_id
1 'polypeptide(L)'
;AYEMYQFFINSEDSKVIDYLKFLTFLPKETIDELEEKNKTQPHLREAHKALAKEVISFIHSEEDYNQALKISSALFSGDIKSLTAKEIEMGFNEIPCVEVLEETPLVDLLISCEVASSKREAREFLRNGAVTINGEKVTDEAYKVSKQDAIEGKFIVLRRGKKKYALARFN
;
A
#
# COMPACT_ATOMS: atom_id res chain seq x y z
N ALA A 1 -1.17 6.12 -12.38
CA ALA A 1 -1.62 7.08 -11.36
C ALA A 1 -1.05 6.76 -9.97
N TYR A 2 -1.13 5.50 -9.51
CA TYR A 2 -0.66 5.14 -8.15
C TYR A 2 0.84 5.36 -7.94
N GLU A 3 1.69 4.93 -8.85
CA GLU A 3 3.16 5.15 -8.78
C GLU A 3 3.51 6.65 -8.78
N MET A 4 2.81 7.43 -9.62
CA MET A 4 2.95 8.89 -9.65
C MET A 4 2.54 9.51 -8.32
N TYR A 5 1.46 9.03 -7.70
CA TYR A 5 1.04 9.46 -6.37
C TYR A 5 2.14 9.16 -5.33
N GLN A 6 2.70 7.94 -5.34
CA GLN A 6 3.79 7.57 -4.43
C GLN A 6 5.05 8.43 -4.64
N PHE A 7 5.39 8.74 -5.89
CA PHE A 7 6.51 9.62 -6.20
C PHE A 7 6.32 11.01 -5.59
N PHE A 8 5.16 11.64 -5.80
CA PHE A 8 4.92 12.99 -5.30
C PHE A 8 4.77 13.04 -3.78
N ILE A 9 4.04 12.08 -3.19
CA ILE A 9 3.84 12.06 -1.74
C ILE A 9 5.13 11.77 -0.97
N ASN A 10 6.13 11.13 -1.60
CA ASN A 10 7.43 10.82 -0.99
C ASN A 10 8.55 11.75 -1.44
N SER A 11 8.28 12.77 -2.26
CA SER A 11 9.27 13.74 -2.68
C SER A 11 9.83 14.54 -1.49
N GLU A 12 11.01 15.12 -1.67
CA GLU A 12 11.68 15.92 -0.64
C GLU A 12 10.90 17.22 -0.35
N ASP A 13 10.80 17.59 0.93
CA ASP A 13 10.13 18.83 1.37
C ASP A 13 10.78 20.09 0.76
N SER A 14 12.07 20.01 0.42
CA SER A 14 12.82 21.09 -0.23
C SER A 14 12.44 21.31 -1.69
N LYS A 15 11.88 20.30 -2.37
CA LYS A 15 11.58 20.33 -3.80
C LYS A 15 10.10 20.50 -4.12
N VAL A 16 9.21 20.18 -3.17
CA VAL A 16 7.77 20.14 -3.42
C VAL A 16 7.20 21.47 -3.90
N ILE A 17 7.72 22.60 -3.39
CA ILE A 17 7.25 23.93 -3.76
C ILE A 17 7.68 24.29 -5.19
N ASP A 18 8.89 23.89 -5.60
CA ASP A 18 9.33 24.08 -6.98
C ASP A 18 8.48 23.23 -7.95
N TYR A 19 8.17 21.99 -7.56
CA TYR A 19 7.26 21.14 -8.34
C TYR A 19 5.86 21.75 -8.46
N LEU A 20 5.30 22.33 -7.39
CA LEU A 20 4.03 23.06 -7.46
C LEU A 20 4.08 24.21 -8.45
N LYS A 21 5.15 25.00 -8.45
CA LYS A 21 5.33 26.13 -9.37
C LYS A 21 5.46 25.71 -10.84
N PHE A 22 6.11 24.58 -11.11
CA PHE A 22 6.41 24.13 -12.48
C PHE A 22 5.38 23.19 -13.07
N LEU A 23 4.68 22.41 -12.23
CA LEU A 23 3.84 21.30 -12.68
C LEU A 23 2.34 21.53 -12.46
N THR A 24 1.94 22.64 -11.83
CA THR A 24 0.53 22.93 -11.56
C THR A 24 0.12 24.30 -12.08
N PHE A 25 -1.18 24.52 -12.19
CA PHE A 25 -1.78 25.81 -12.53
C PHE A 25 -2.34 26.54 -11.29
N LEU A 26 -1.89 26.12 -10.08
CA LEU A 26 -2.32 26.77 -8.84
C LEU A 26 -1.91 28.23 -8.80
N PRO A 27 -2.78 29.13 -8.31
CA PRO A 27 -2.44 30.52 -8.08
C PRO A 27 -1.26 30.68 -7.12
N LYS A 28 -0.49 31.74 -7.31
CA LYS A 28 0.68 32.02 -6.47
C LYS A 28 0.32 32.05 -4.98
N GLU A 29 -0.79 32.67 -4.63
CA GLU A 29 -1.28 32.79 -3.26
C GLU A 29 -1.48 31.42 -2.61
N THR A 30 -2.06 30.47 -3.34
CA THR A 30 -2.25 29.08 -2.87
C THR A 30 -0.91 28.39 -2.66
N ILE A 31 0.06 28.60 -3.56
CA ILE A 31 1.40 27.99 -3.43
C ILE A 31 2.13 28.60 -2.22
N ASP A 32 2.02 29.91 -2.00
CA ASP A 32 2.62 30.59 -0.85
C ASP A 32 2.04 30.06 0.50
N GLU A 33 0.72 29.82 0.56
CA GLU A 33 0.08 29.17 1.71
C GLU A 33 0.59 27.73 1.95
N LEU A 34 0.73 26.96 0.87
CA LEU A 34 1.27 25.60 0.96
C LEU A 34 2.75 25.59 1.38
N GLU A 35 3.53 26.56 0.93
CA GLU A 35 4.92 26.74 1.35
C GLU A 35 5.01 27.02 2.86
N GLU A 36 4.15 27.89 3.40
CA GLU A 36 4.10 28.15 4.82
C GLU A 36 3.70 26.92 5.64
N LYS A 37 2.69 26.17 5.16
CA LYS A 37 2.32 24.90 5.78
C LYS A 37 3.44 23.86 5.73
N ASN A 38 4.17 23.79 4.63
CA ASN A 38 5.32 22.90 4.50
C ASN A 38 6.46 23.22 5.47
N LYS A 39 6.65 24.51 5.79
CA LYS A 39 7.64 24.96 6.78
C LYS A 39 7.19 24.72 8.22
N THR A 40 5.93 24.99 8.53
CA THR A 40 5.42 24.95 9.90
C THR A 40 4.90 23.59 10.33
N GLN A 41 4.34 22.80 9.39
CA GLN A 41 3.71 21.51 9.64
C GLN A 41 4.07 20.47 8.57
N PRO A 42 5.36 20.20 8.32
CA PRO A 42 5.81 19.30 7.22
C PRO A 42 5.24 17.88 7.35
N HIS A 43 4.96 17.42 8.57
CA HIS A 43 4.40 16.09 8.83
C HIS A 43 3.00 15.89 8.24
N LEU A 44 2.23 16.94 8.00
CA LEU A 44 0.90 16.86 7.36
C LEU A 44 0.99 16.65 5.85
N ARG A 45 2.13 16.97 5.24
CA ARG A 45 2.42 16.81 3.80
C ARG A 45 1.36 17.46 2.89
N GLU A 46 0.81 18.61 3.31
CA GLU A 46 -0.27 19.30 2.58
C GLU A 46 0.18 19.74 1.17
N ALA A 47 1.39 20.26 1.03
CA ALA A 47 1.97 20.65 -0.26
C ALA A 47 2.12 19.43 -1.21
N HIS A 48 2.56 18.29 -0.68
CA HIS A 48 2.72 17.05 -1.44
C HIS A 48 1.38 16.48 -1.91
N LYS A 49 0.36 16.52 -1.05
CA LYS A 49 -1.01 16.10 -1.39
C LYS A 49 -1.61 16.99 -2.45
N ALA A 50 -1.44 18.31 -2.35
CA ALA A 50 -1.89 19.26 -3.34
C ALA A 50 -1.20 19.01 -4.69
N LEU A 51 0.13 18.84 -4.70
CA LEU A 51 0.90 18.53 -5.90
C LEU A 51 0.41 17.22 -6.55
N ALA A 52 0.28 16.16 -5.78
CA ALA A 52 -0.20 14.87 -6.30
C ALA A 52 -1.61 14.99 -6.88
N LYS A 53 -2.52 15.69 -6.19
CA LYS A 53 -3.88 15.93 -6.67
C LYS A 53 -3.91 16.67 -8.01
N GLU A 54 -3.25 17.81 -8.07
CA GLU A 54 -3.27 18.66 -9.28
C GLU A 54 -2.67 17.93 -10.49
N VAL A 55 -1.50 17.32 -10.33
CA VAL A 55 -0.80 16.68 -11.46
C VAL A 55 -1.53 15.42 -11.92
N ILE A 56 -1.95 14.56 -10.98
CA ILE A 56 -2.63 13.31 -11.35
C ILE A 56 -4.01 13.58 -11.95
N SER A 57 -4.77 14.51 -11.37
CA SER A 57 -6.09 14.85 -11.91
C SER A 57 -5.99 15.48 -13.30
N PHE A 58 -4.90 16.20 -13.60
CA PHE A 58 -4.67 16.79 -14.92
C PHE A 58 -4.22 15.77 -15.97
N ILE A 59 -3.30 14.86 -15.62
CA ILE A 59 -2.71 13.89 -16.56
C ILE A 59 -3.61 12.66 -16.77
N HIS A 60 -4.26 12.23 -15.72
CA HIS A 60 -5.15 11.06 -15.71
C HIS A 60 -6.59 11.51 -15.50
N SER A 61 -7.08 11.40 -14.24
CA SER A 61 -8.41 11.88 -13.84
C SER A 61 -8.46 12.11 -12.33
N GLU A 62 -9.48 12.82 -11.85
CA GLU A 62 -9.74 12.95 -10.41
C GLU A 62 -10.12 11.59 -9.79
N GLU A 63 -10.76 10.71 -10.54
CA GLU A 63 -11.08 9.34 -10.12
C GLU A 63 -9.81 8.52 -9.87
N ASP A 64 -8.84 8.60 -10.78
CA ASP A 64 -7.54 7.92 -10.62
C ASP A 64 -6.75 8.45 -9.43
N TYR A 65 -6.80 9.76 -9.17
CA TYR A 65 -6.22 10.34 -7.96
C TYR A 65 -6.88 9.79 -6.70
N ASN A 66 -8.21 9.78 -6.65
CA ASN A 66 -8.96 9.27 -5.50
C ASN A 66 -8.68 7.77 -5.26
N GLN A 67 -8.54 6.98 -6.33
CA GLN A 67 -8.17 5.59 -6.24
C GLN A 67 -6.76 5.40 -5.66
N ALA A 68 -5.78 6.18 -6.14
CA ALA A 68 -4.41 6.16 -5.61
C ALA A 68 -4.36 6.55 -4.13
N LEU A 69 -5.11 7.57 -3.73
CA LEU A 69 -5.25 8.00 -2.35
C LEU A 69 -5.86 6.91 -1.47
N LYS A 70 -6.92 6.24 -1.94
CA LYS A 70 -7.58 5.12 -1.24
C LYS A 70 -6.61 3.98 -0.99
N ILE A 71 -5.88 3.53 -2.04
CA ILE A 71 -4.88 2.47 -1.94
C ILE A 71 -3.81 2.84 -0.92
N SER A 72 -3.23 4.03 -1.02
CA SER A 72 -2.20 4.51 -0.11
C SER A 72 -2.69 4.57 1.34
N SER A 73 -3.90 5.05 1.56
CA SER A 73 -4.51 5.13 2.89
C SER A 73 -4.76 3.75 3.50
N ALA A 74 -5.27 2.81 2.71
CA ALA A 74 -5.50 1.43 3.15
C ALA A 74 -4.20 0.70 3.52
N LEU A 75 -3.13 0.92 2.74
CA LEU A 75 -1.80 0.38 3.05
C LEU A 75 -1.23 0.96 4.35
N PHE A 76 -1.45 2.25 4.58
CA PHE A 76 -0.98 2.91 5.80
C PHE A 76 -1.77 2.48 7.05
N SER A 77 -3.10 2.46 6.97
CA SER A 77 -3.97 2.06 8.08
C SER A 77 -3.99 0.55 8.34
N GLY A 78 -3.71 -0.25 7.32
CA GLY A 78 -3.85 -1.71 7.35
C GLY A 78 -5.25 -2.20 7.00
N ASP A 79 -6.16 -1.31 6.57
CA ASP A 79 -7.52 -1.67 6.13
C ASP A 79 -7.52 -2.22 4.69
N ILE A 80 -6.80 -3.31 4.52
CA ILE A 80 -6.61 -3.97 3.21
C ILE A 80 -7.93 -4.54 2.67
N LYS A 81 -8.86 -4.94 3.54
CA LYS A 81 -10.15 -5.49 3.12
C LYS A 81 -11.05 -4.50 2.40
N SER A 82 -10.81 -3.20 2.53
CA SER A 82 -11.54 -2.16 1.80
C SER A 82 -11.14 -2.07 0.32
N LEU A 83 -10.06 -2.73 -0.08
CA LEU A 83 -9.54 -2.72 -1.45
C LEU A 83 -10.17 -3.81 -2.31
N THR A 84 -10.40 -3.49 -3.58
CA THR A 84 -10.74 -4.47 -4.61
C THR A 84 -9.51 -5.23 -5.11
N ALA A 85 -9.70 -6.36 -5.80
CA ALA A 85 -8.59 -7.09 -6.40
C ALA A 85 -7.78 -6.24 -7.40
N LYS A 86 -8.44 -5.36 -8.16
CA LYS A 86 -7.79 -4.42 -9.08
C LYS A 86 -6.93 -3.40 -8.34
N GLU A 87 -7.42 -2.86 -7.23
CA GLU A 87 -6.66 -1.91 -6.40
C GLU A 87 -5.45 -2.56 -5.73
N ILE A 88 -5.57 -3.84 -5.32
CA ILE A 88 -4.45 -4.62 -4.81
C ILE A 88 -3.40 -4.83 -5.91
N GLU A 89 -3.80 -5.22 -7.10
CA GLU A 89 -2.91 -5.39 -8.24
C GLU A 89 -2.14 -4.10 -8.58
N MET A 90 -2.80 -2.94 -8.48
CA MET A 90 -2.18 -1.62 -8.69
C MET A 90 -1.23 -1.20 -7.56
N GLY A 91 -1.61 -1.45 -6.32
CA GLY A 91 -0.85 -1.02 -5.14
C GLY A 91 0.32 -1.93 -4.77
N PHE A 92 0.31 -3.17 -5.27
CA PHE A 92 1.30 -4.20 -4.93
C PHE A 92 2.01 -4.78 -6.17
N ASN A 93 2.04 -4.06 -7.30
CA ASN A 93 2.64 -4.54 -8.55
C ASN A 93 4.12 -4.94 -8.44
N GLU A 94 4.87 -4.34 -7.52
CA GLU A 94 6.28 -4.65 -7.26
C GLU A 94 6.50 -5.67 -6.14
N ILE A 95 5.43 -6.14 -5.50
CA ILE A 95 5.51 -7.08 -4.38
C ILE A 95 5.51 -8.51 -4.90
N PRO A 96 6.39 -9.40 -4.35
CA PRO A 96 6.41 -10.80 -4.71
C PRO A 96 5.03 -11.43 -4.60
N CYS A 97 4.57 -12.07 -5.67
CA CYS A 97 3.26 -12.73 -5.75
C CYS A 97 3.46 -14.22 -6.06
N VAL A 98 2.89 -15.08 -5.22
CA VAL A 98 2.92 -16.53 -5.39
C VAL A 98 1.53 -17.04 -5.79
N GLU A 99 1.48 -17.89 -6.81
CA GLU A 99 0.24 -18.55 -7.21
C GLU A 99 -0.10 -19.69 -6.25
N VAL A 100 -1.36 -19.76 -5.84
CA VAL A 100 -1.90 -20.78 -4.95
C VAL A 100 -3.07 -21.45 -5.68
N LEU A 101 -2.99 -22.78 -5.81
CA LEU A 101 -4.02 -23.57 -6.54
C LEU A 101 -5.08 -24.15 -5.60
N GLU A 102 -4.71 -24.43 -4.36
CA GLU A 102 -5.53 -25.15 -3.38
C GLU A 102 -5.36 -24.55 -1.98
N GLU A 103 -6.15 -25.06 -1.03
CA GLU A 103 -5.98 -24.77 0.38
C GLU A 103 -4.54 -25.08 0.83
N THR A 104 -3.86 -24.09 1.34
CA THR A 104 -2.43 -24.17 1.68
C THR A 104 -2.18 -23.79 3.16
N PRO A 105 -1.40 -24.58 3.93
CA PRO A 105 -1.00 -24.19 5.29
C PRO A 105 -0.29 -22.83 5.27
N LEU A 106 -0.70 -21.92 6.14
CA LEU A 106 -0.12 -20.58 6.21
C LEU A 106 1.40 -20.59 6.45
N VAL A 107 1.89 -21.55 7.24
CA VAL A 107 3.33 -21.75 7.48
C VAL A 107 4.08 -22.01 6.17
N ASP A 108 3.52 -22.81 5.28
CA ASP A 108 4.16 -23.15 3.99
C ASP A 108 4.06 -21.96 3.03
N LEU A 109 2.93 -21.26 3.02
CA LEU A 109 2.73 -20.05 2.23
C LEU A 109 3.71 -18.93 2.61
N LEU A 110 3.96 -18.72 3.91
CA LEU A 110 4.94 -17.74 4.39
C LEU A 110 6.36 -18.01 3.88
N ILE A 111 6.70 -19.28 3.70
CA ILE A 111 8.00 -19.67 3.12
C ILE A 111 8.00 -19.44 1.61
N SER A 112 6.96 -19.88 0.91
CA SER A 112 6.84 -19.70 -0.55
C SER A 112 6.86 -18.23 -0.97
N CYS A 113 6.31 -17.35 -0.13
CA CYS A 113 6.32 -15.89 -0.32
C CYS A 113 7.59 -15.21 0.22
N GLU A 114 8.60 -15.96 0.64
CA GLU A 114 9.85 -15.43 1.23
C GLU A 114 9.66 -14.50 2.44
N VAL A 115 8.50 -14.63 3.12
CA VAL A 115 8.21 -13.91 4.36
C VAL A 115 8.98 -14.53 5.53
N ALA A 116 9.15 -15.85 5.50
CA ALA A 116 9.95 -16.63 6.45
C ALA A 116 10.93 -17.53 5.70
N SER A 117 12.10 -17.78 6.30
CA SER A 117 13.15 -18.64 5.73
C SER A 117 12.98 -20.12 6.07
N SER A 118 12.14 -20.43 7.05
CA SER A 118 11.91 -21.80 7.54
C SER A 118 10.56 -21.95 8.24
N LYS A 119 10.07 -23.21 8.35
CA LYS A 119 8.84 -23.51 9.10
C LYS A 119 8.92 -23.11 10.58
N ARG A 120 10.11 -23.20 11.17
CA ARG A 120 10.35 -22.78 12.56
C ARG A 120 10.14 -21.28 12.70
N GLU A 121 10.75 -20.51 11.82
CA GLU A 121 10.65 -19.05 11.79
C GLU A 121 9.20 -18.60 11.50
N ALA A 122 8.54 -19.24 10.54
CA ALA A 122 7.14 -18.94 10.22
C ALA A 122 6.21 -19.13 11.44
N ARG A 123 6.37 -20.24 12.15
CA ARG A 123 5.60 -20.50 13.39
C ARG A 123 5.92 -19.49 14.49
N GLU A 124 7.18 -19.09 14.63
CA GLU A 124 7.57 -18.06 15.60
C GLU A 124 6.89 -16.71 15.28
N PHE A 125 6.85 -16.31 14.01
CA PHE A 125 6.15 -15.09 13.59
C PHE A 125 4.65 -15.15 13.88
N LEU A 126 4.00 -16.29 13.69
CA LEU A 126 2.59 -16.48 14.01
C LEU A 126 2.35 -16.38 15.52
N ARG A 127 3.11 -17.11 16.34
CA ARG A 127 3.01 -17.06 17.82
C ARG A 127 3.18 -15.65 18.37
N ASN A 128 4.12 -14.89 17.81
CA ASN A 128 4.37 -13.51 18.21
C ASN A 128 3.35 -12.50 17.64
N GLY A 129 2.37 -12.98 16.86
CA GLY A 129 1.37 -12.11 16.22
C GLY A 129 1.97 -11.09 15.25
N ALA A 130 3.11 -11.45 14.63
CA ALA A 130 3.80 -10.60 13.68
C ALA A 130 3.23 -10.67 12.25
N VAL A 131 2.33 -11.62 11.99
CA VAL A 131 1.72 -11.85 10.66
C VAL A 131 0.28 -11.37 10.62
N THR A 132 -0.08 -10.70 9.52
CA THR A 132 -1.47 -10.40 9.19
C THR A 132 -1.83 -10.95 7.82
N ILE A 133 -3.09 -11.36 7.66
CA ILE A 133 -3.73 -11.72 6.39
C ILE A 133 -4.81 -10.68 6.13
N ASN A 134 -4.74 -10.01 4.98
CA ASN A 134 -5.70 -8.96 4.61
C ASN A 134 -5.94 -7.92 5.72
N GLY A 135 -4.88 -7.58 6.48
CA GLY A 135 -4.93 -6.65 7.60
C GLY A 135 -5.27 -7.28 8.96
N GLU A 136 -5.80 -8.50 9.01
CA GLU A 136 -6.16 -9.19 10.24
C GLU A 136 -5.00 -10.05 10.77
N LYS A 137 -4.75 -9.93 12.08
CA LYS A 137 -3.69 -10.69 12.74
C LYS A 137 -4.06 -12.18 12.84
N VAL A 138 -3.12 -13.04 12.46
CA VAL A 138 -3.25 -14.50 12.60
C VAL A 138 -2.14 -15.02 13.49
N THR A 139 -2.52 -15.84 14.50
CA THR A 139 -1.60 -16.47 15.47
C THR A 139 -1.68 -17.98 15.44
N ASP A 140 -2.65 -18.57 14.75
CA ASP A 140 -2.83 -20.02 14.65
C ASP A 140 -1.82 -20.62 13.67
N GLU A 141 -0.95 -21.48 14.17
CA GLU A 141 0.06 -22.21 13.38
C GLU A 141 -0.56 -23.29 12.46
N ALA A 142 -1.78 -23.74 12.77
CA ALA A 142 -2.50 -24.72 11.97
C ALA A 142 -3.41 -24.07 10.91
N TYR A 143 -3.44 -22.72 10.85
CA TYR A 143 -4.28 -21.99 9.90
C TYR A 143 -3.94 -22.35 8.47
N LYS A 144 -4.97 -22.60 7.68
CA LYS A 144 -4.87 -22.84 6.25
C LYS A 144 -5.60 -21.73 5.51
N VAL A 145 -4.94 -21.16 4.54
CA VAL A 145 -5.54 -20.17 3.65
C VAL A 145 -6.26 -20.85 2.51
N SER A 146 -7.39 -20.30 2.13
CA SER A 146 -8.22 -20.78 1.05
C SER A 146 -8.71 -19.62 0.16
N LYS A 147 -9.33 -19.95 -0.96
CA LYS A 147 -9.94 -18.94 -1.85
C LYS A 147 -11.03 -18.11 -1.16
N GLN A 148 -11.65 -18.63 -0.09
CA GLN A 148 -12.67 -17.92 0.69
C GLN A 148 -12.06 -16.76 1.51
N ASP A 149 -10.79 -16.89 1.90
CA ASP A 149 -10.06 -15.85 2.61
C ASP A 149 -9.58 -14.73 1.68
N ALA A 150 -9.57 -14.99 0.37
CA ALA A 150 -9.05 -14.07 -0.62
C ALA A 150 -10.02 -12.93 -0.92
N ILE A 151 -9.49 -11.71 -1.04
CA ILE A 151 -10.24 -10.54 -1.49
C ILE A 151 -10.71 -10.79 -2.91
N GLU A 152 -12.04 -10.70 -3.10
CA GLU A 152 -12.73 -11.06 -4.36
C GLU A 152 -12.36 -12.47 -4.89
N GLY A 153 -11.99 -13.39 -3.99
CA GLY A 153 -11.56 -14.74 -4.36
C GLY A 153 -10.24 -14.80 -5.12
N LYS A 154 -9.48 -13.70 -5.21
CA LYS A 154 -8.29 -13.57 -6.06
C LYS A 154 -7.00 -13.37 -5.26
N PHE A 155 -6.97 -12.43 -4.33
CA PHE A 155 -5.75 -12.05 -3.63
C PHE A 155 -5.82 -12.20 -2.12
N ILE A 156 -4.74 -12.70 -1.54
CA ILE A 156 -4.43 -12.60 -0.12
C ILE A 156 -3.21 -11.72 0.04
N VAL A 157 -3.33 -10.69 0.87
CA VAL A 157 -2.22 -9.81 1.22
C VAL A 157 -1.65 -10.26 2.56
N LEU A 158 -0.43 -10.78 2.51
CA LEU A 158 0.34 -11.16 3.67
C LEU A 158 1.21 -9.98 4.12
N ARG A 159 1.27 -9.71 5.41
CA ARG A 159 2.20 -8.72 5.97
C ARG A 159 2.90 -9.26 7.20
N ARG A 160 4.21 -9.08 7.28
CA ARG A 160 5.02 -9.31 8.48
C ARG A 160 5.56 -7.99 9.02
N GLY A 161 5.22 -7.71 10.27
CA GLY A 161 5.61 -6.45 10.91
C GLY A 161 4.99 -5.24 10.20
N LYS A 162 5.78 -4.17 10.03
CA LYS A 162 5.28 -2.90 9.46
C LYS A 162 5.52 -2.74 7.96
N LYS A 163 6.51 -3.46 7.38
CA LYS A 163 7.02 -3.13 6.04
C LYS A 163 7.09 -4.31 5.06
N LYS A 164 7.11 -5.55 5.53
CA LYS A 164 7.27 -6.69 4.63
C LYS A 164 5.92 -7.20 4.19
N TYR A 165 5.62 -7.01 2.91
CA TYR A 165 4.41 -7.47 2.23
C TYR A 165 4.74 -8.60 1.27
N ALA A 166 3.79 -9.47 1.04
CA ALA A 166 3.78 -10.48 -0.02
C ALA A 166 2.34 -10.76 -0.45
N LEU A 167 2.16 -11.24 -1.66
CA LEU A 167 0.86 -11.60 -2.21
C LEU A 167 0.76 -13.10 -2.45
N ALA A 168 -0.41 -13.65 -2.19
CA ALA A 168 -0.83 -14.94 -2.73
C ALA A 168 -2.02 -14.72 -3.65
N ARG A 169 -1.96 -15.32 -4.84
CA ARG A 169 -2.99 -15.21 -5.87
C ARG A 169 -3.64 -16.57 -6.11
N PHE A 170 -4.95 -16.61 -6.03
CA PHE A 170 -5.77 -17.76 -6.45
C PHE A 170 -6.23 -17.57 -7.91
N ASN A 171 -6.12 -18.62 -8.69
CA ASN A 171 -6.61 -18.68 -10.07
C ASN A 171 -8.07 -19.19 -10.14
#